data_3cb17cc6e7c3b2b22e5f5d42eef3b45e
#
_entry.id   3cb17cc6e7c3b2b22e5f5d42eef3b45e
#
_cell.length_a   1.000
_cell.length_b   1.000
_cell.length_c   1.000
_cell.angle_alpha   90.00
_cell.angle_beta   90.00
_cell.angle_gamma   90.00
#
_symmetry.space_group_name_H-M   'P 1'
#
loop_
_entity.id
_entity.type
_entity.pdbx_description
1 polymer ?
#
loop_
_entity_poly.entity_id
_entity_poly.type
_entity_poly.pdbx_seq_one_letter_code
_entity_poly.pdbx_strand_id
1 'polypeptide(L)'
;MHTLSYSEARQNLAKTMQEVVQNHEPVLITRTKNNEDCVLMSLAHYRSLEETAYLLRSPVNAQRLNQAIQQLKNGNGMERELSE
;
A
#
# COMPACT_ATOMS: atom_id res chain seq x y z
N MET A 1 -14.50 0.38 -0.92
CA MET A 1 -13.31 0.82 -1.65
C MET A 1 -13.71 1.31 -3.03
N HIS A 2 -13.21 2.45 -3.39
CA HIS A 2 -13.50 3.03 -4.70
C HIS A 2 -12.63 2.38 -5.77
N THR A 3 -13.16 2.19 -6.97
CA THR A 3 -12.44 1.52 -8.05
C THR A 3 -12.31 2.45 -9.25
N LEU A 4 -11.09 2.58 -9.75
CA LEU A 4 -10.79 3.35 -10.95
C LEU A 4 -10.03 2.51 -11.95
N SER A 5 -10.22 2.79 -13.23
CA SER A 5 -9.37 2.21 -14.26
C SER A 5 -8.01 2.92 -14.26
N TYR A 6 -7.02 2.26 -14.83
CA TYR A 6 -5.70 2.85 -14.97
C TYR A 6 -5.75 4.20 -15.70
N SER A 7 -6.53 4.27 -16.77
CA SER A 7 -6.64 5.51 -17.55
C SER A 7 -7.22 6.65 -16.73
N GLU A 8 -8.28 6.36 -15.97
CA GLU A 8 -8.88 7.36 -15.11
C GLU A 8 -7.94 7.81 -14.00
N ALA A 9 -7.25 6.88 -13.38
CA ALA A 9 -6.30 7.20 -12.34
C ALA A 9 -5.16 8.06 -12.88
N ARG A 10 -4.65 7.73 -14.05
CA ARG A 10 -3.56 8.49 -14.67
C ARG A 10 -3.97 9.92 -15.02
N GLN A 11 -5.17 10.09 -15.53
CA GLN A 11 -5.65 11.42 -15.91
C GLN A 11 -5.89 12.31 -14.69
N ASN A 12 -6.28 11.73 -13.58
CA ASN A 12 -6.65 12.47 -12.39
C ASN A 12 -5.81 12.07 -11.18
N LEU A 13 -4.55 11.74 -11.40
CA LEU A 13 -3.73 11.17 -10.32
C LEU A 13 -3.58 12.11 -9.14
N ALA A 14 -3.29 13.37 -9.38
CA ALA A 14 -3.14 14.35 -8.30
C ALA A 14 -4.42 14.46 -7.47
N LYS A 15 -5.55 14.53 -8.15
CA LYS A 15 -6.85 14.62 -7.47
C LYS A 15 -7.14 13.33 -6.70
N THR A 16 -6.85 12.19 -7.31
CA THR A 16 -7.07 10.89 -6.68
C THR A 16 -6.22 10.74 -5.42
N MET A 17 -4.97 11.13 -5.49
CA MET A 17 -4.09 11.10 -4.32
C MET A 17 -4.61 11.99 -3.21
N GLN A 18 -5.08 13.19 -3.56
CA GLN A 18 -5.62 14.12 -2.59
C GLN A 18 -6.86 13.54 -1.90
N GLU A 19 -7.76 12.96 -2.67
CA GLU A 19 -8.97 12.36 -2.12
C GLU A 19 -8.65 11.18 -1.19
N VAL A 20 -7.69 10.36 -1.59
CA VAL A 20 -7.27 9.22 -0.79
C VAL A 20 -6.73 9.67 0.57
N VAL A 21 -5.94 10.74 0.58
CA VAL A 21 -5.39 11.29 1.81
C VAL A 21 -6.48 11.91 2.69
N GLN A 22 -7.35 12.71 2.08
CA GLN A 22 -8.40 13.41 2.83
C GLN A 22 -9.46 12.48 3.39
N ASN A 23 -9.87 11.50 2.61
CA ASN A 23 -10.98 10.64 2.98
C ASN A 23 -10.53 9.36 3.69
N HIS A 24 -9.24 9.10 3.78
CA HIS A 24 -8.71 7.86 4.35
C HIS A 24 -9.35 6.64 3.70
N GLU A 25 -9.60 6.71 2.41
CA GLU A 25 -10.25 5.62 1.70
C GLU A 25 -9.35 5.14 0.57
N PRO A 26 -8.94 3.87 0.58
CA PRO A 26 -8.12 3.33 -0.49
C PRO A 26 -8.88 3.28 -1.80
N VAL A 27 -8.14 3.38 -2.89
CA VAL A 27 -8.69 3.27 -4.25
C VAL A 27 -8.04 2.08 -4.93
N LEU A 28 -8.87 1.20 -5.47
CA LEU A 28 -8.40 0.09 -6.28
C LEU A 28 -8.23 0.56 -7.72
N ILE A 29 -7.02 0.42 -8.23
CA ILE A 29 -6.73 0.80 -9.62
C ILE A 29 -6.57 -0.48 -10.43
N THR A 30 -7.41 -0.63 -11.44
CA THR A 30 -7.41 -1.83 -12.27
C THR A 30 -6.79 -1.55 -13.61
N ARG A 31 -6.01 -2.50 -14.09
CA ARG A 31 -5.39 -2.44 -15.40
C ARG A 31 -5.61 -3.75 -16.11
N THR A 32 -6.61 -3.77 -16.98
CA THR A 32 -7.06 -5.00 -17.62
C THR A 32 -6.04 -5.64 -18.55
N LYS A 33 -5.18 -4.84 -19.13
CA LYS A 33 -4.23 -5.31 -20.13
C LYS A 33 -3.33 -6.43 -19.59
N ASN A 34 -2.87 -6.31 -18.36
CA ASN A 34 -1.96 -7.28 -17.76
C ASN A 34 -2.50 -7.83 -16.44
N ASN A 35 -3.77 -7.61 -16.14
CA ASN A 35 -4.34 -7.95 -14.83
C ASN A 35 -3.53 -7.40 -13.67
N GLU A 36 -2.99 -6.21 -13.86
CA GLU A 36 -2.17 -5.56 -12.85
C GLU A 36 -3.04 -4.65 -12.00
N ASP A 37 -3.66 -5.21 -11.00
CA ASP A 37 -4.48 -4.44 -10.08
C ASP A 37 -3.62 -3.99 -8.90
N CYS A 38 -3.84 -2.76 -8.47
CA CYS A 38 -3.09 -2.23 -7.33
C CYS A 38 -4.00 -1.34 -6.49
N VAL A 39 -3.52 -1.02 -5.29
CA VAL A 39 -4.29 -0.20 -4.36
C VAL A 39 -3.49 1.06 -4.06
N LEU A 40 -4.16 2.20 -4.16
CA LEU A 40 -3.60 3.50 -3.79
C LEU A 40 -4.19 3.90 -2.45
N MET A 41 -3.34 4.17 -1.47
CA MET A 41 -3.80 4.62 -0.17
C MET A 41 -2.81 5.61 0.41
N SER A 42 -3.25 6.38 1.42
CA SER A 42 -2.35 7.29 2.09
C SER A 42 -1.30 6.53 2.89
N LEU A 43 -0.14 7.12 3.08
CA LEU A 43 0.91 6.51 3.88
C LEU A 43 0.45 6.32 5.33
N ALA A 44 -0.30 7.28 5.86
CA ALA A 44 -0.84 7.16 7.21
C ALA A 44 -1.77 5.95 7.33
N HIS A 45 -2.62 5.74 6.33
CA HIS A 45 -3.53 4.59 6.31
C HIS A 45 -2.75 3.28 6.27
N TYR A 46 -1.75 3.22 5.41
CA TYR A 46 -0.91 2.03 5.29
C TYR A 46 -0.22 1.69 6.61
N ARG A 47 0.36 2.70 7.26
CA ARG A 47 1.01 2.51 8.56
C ARG A 47 0.04 2.04 9.62
N SER A 48 -1.18 2.55 9.59
CA SER A 48 -2.22 2.12 10.53
C SER A 48 -2.56 0.65 10.34
N LEU A 49 -2.65 0.20 9.09
CA LEU A 49 -2.91 -1.20 8.79
C LEU A 49 -1.76 -2.10 9.24
N GLU A 50 -0.53 -1.67 9.02
CA GLU A 50 0.65 -2.40 9.49
C GLU A 50 0.63 -2.57 10.99
N GLU A 51 0.38 -1.48 11.70
CA GLU A 51 0.34 -1.48 13.16
C GLU A 51 -0.76 -2.39 13.68
N THR A 52 -1.94 -2.30 13.09
CA THR A 52 -3.07 -3.14 13.48
C THR A 52 -2.76 -4.61 13.26
N ALA A 53 -2.19 -4.94 12.11
CA ALA A 53 -1.81 -6.33 11.81
C ALA A 53 -0.77 -6.83 12.80
N TYR A 54 0.18 -6.01 13.17
CA TYR A 54 1.20 -6.35 14.15
C TYR A 54 0.57 -6.65 15.52
N LEU A 55 -0.33 -5.78 15.98
CA LEU A 55 -0.95 -5.92 17.29
C LEU A 55 -1.88 -7.13 17.38
N LEU A 56 -2.49 -7.53 16.27
CA LEU A 56 -3.41 -8.66 16.26
C LEU A 56 -2.73 -10.02 16.18
N ARG A 57 -1.42 -10.05 15.99
CA ARG A 57 -0.69 -11.31 15.86
C ARG A 57 -0.18 -11.77 17.21
N SER A 58 0.03 -13.10 17.33
CA SER A 58 0.66 -13.66 18.51
C SER A 58 2.10 -13.16 18.60
N PRO A 59 2.70 -13.14 19.79
CA PRO A 59 4.09 -12.66 19.93
C PRO A 59 5.07 -13.38 19.01
N VAL A 60 4.90 -14.67 18.81
CA VAL A 60 5.79 -15.43 17.90
C VAL A 60 5.62 -14.95 16.47
N ASN A 61 4.37 -14.83 16.02
CA ASN A 61 4.10 -14.37 14.66
C ASN A 61 4.52 -12.92 14.46
N ALA A 62 4.35 -12.11 15.48
CA ALA A 62 4.79 -10.71 15.42
C ALA A 62 6.30 -10.62 15.23
N GLN A 63 7.07 -11.45 15.94
CA GLN A 63 8.50 -11.48 15.78
C GLN A 63 8.92 -11.90 14.38
N ARG A 64 8.29 -12.92 13.84
CA ARG A 64 8.60 -13.40 12.49
C ARG A 64 8.31 -12.33 11.46
N LEU A 65 7.17 -11.67 11.57
CA LEU A 65 6.81 -10.60 10.66
C LEU A 65 7.80 -9.45 10.75
N ASN A 66 8.17 -9.08 11.96
CA ASN A 66 9.12 -8.00 12.19
C ASN A 66 10.48 -8.32 11.55
N GLN A 67 10.95 -9.54 11.70
CA GLN A 67 12.19 -9.97 11.07
C GLN A 67 12.11 -9.90 9.55
N ALA A 68 11.00 -10.34 8.99
CA ALA A 68 10.80 -10.27 7.54
C ALA A 68 10.80 -8.83 7.04
N ILE A 69 10.13 -7.93 7.76
CA ILE A 69 10.10 -6.52 7.41
C ILE A 69 11.51 -5.92 7.48
N GLN A 70 12.26 -6.26 8.52
CA GLN A 70 13.62 -5.77 8.66
C GLN A 70 14.52 -6.26 7.54
N GLN A 71 14.37 -7.51 7.12
CA GLN A 71 15.12 -8.03 5.99
C GLN A 71 14.82 -7.26 4.72
N LEU A 72 13.57 -6.95 4.49
CA LEU A 72 13.18 -6.16 3.33
C LEU A 72 13.78 -4.75 3.37
N LYS A 73 13.85 -4.17 4.55
CA LYS A 73 14.40 -2.83 4.71
C LYS A 73 15.92 -2.79 4.60
N ASN A 74 16.58 -3.85 5.02
CA ASN A 74 18.03 -3.83 5.20
C ASN A 74 18.83 -4.28 3.99
N GLY A 75 18.27 -4.97 3.04
CA GLY A 75 19.13 -5.48 2.01
C GLY A 75 18.49 -5.83 0.71
N ASN A 76 17.21 -5.70 0.62
CA ASN A 76 16.51 -6.12 -0.57
C ASN A 76 16.25 -4.96 -1.49
N GLY A 77 16.38 -5.22 -2.79
CA GLY A 77 16.13 -4.23 -3.79
C GLY A 77 14.70 -3.69 -3.79
N MET A 78 13.79 -4.43 -3.23
CA MET A 78 12.39 -4.02 -3.16
C MET A 78 12.22 -2.71 -2.41
N GLU A 79 12.99 -2.50 -1.39
CA GLU A 79 12.91 -1.25 -0.64
C GLU A 79 13.28 -0.06 -1.52
N ARG A 80 14.27 -0.23 -2.38
CA ARG A 80 14.65 0.83 -3.29
C ARG A 80 13.59 1.12 -4.33
N GLU A 81 12.90 0.10 -4.78
CA GLU A 81 11.81 0.28 -5.72
C GLU A 81 10.68 1.10 -5.12
N LEU A 82 10.39 0.85 -3.86
CA LEU A 82 9.34 1.59 -3.18
C LEU A 82 9.72 3.03 -2.91
N SER A 83 10.99 3.33 -2.77
CA SER A 83 11.44 4.67 -2.48
C SER A 83 11.48 5.57 -3.71
N GLU A 84 11.38 5.00 -4.86
CA GLU A 84 11.33 5.77 -6.10
C GLU A 84 9.91 6.21 -6.41
#